data_90f29d68a6fe0be4ff3349179ae38d24
#
_entry.id   90f29d68a6fe0be4ff3349179ae38d24
#
_cell.length_a   1.000
_cell.length_b   1.000
_cell.length_c   1.000
_cell.angle_alpha   90.00
_cell.angle_beta   90.00
_cell.angle_gamma   90.00
#
_symmetry.space_group_name_H-M   'P 1'
#
loop_
_entity.id
_entity.type
_entity.pdbx_description
1 polymer ?
#
loop_
_entity_poly.entity_id
_entity_poly.type
_entity_poly.pdbx_seq_one_letter_code
_entity_poly.pdbx_strand_id
1 'polypeptide(L)'
;MRHSIWFGIWFLASLATFNNLSAQTLDWTTFQQQVLEYHPVARQSNLLLDQAQATQLRARGGFDPKSFANYSNKNFNGVNYFQFAEAGIKLPTWAGLELKAAYNYTDGVFLNPENKLPKNGQANLGLEWSLLQGMLFDERRADLKLARVELDVSAARRRAIRNDLMLESAKAYWNWVLARQSVQVTTDVLTQAQIRHKGLVESFQQGDKPAIDTLESFIQVQSRLLDLQFARTEAQNTTIALAVFLWTNDNLPMKPEDLPQAPEFSLADPRSEITVDLTTLAQQAQSNHPELQLYALKLRQLATERRLKLEKRKPTLNLSYYLLGNGWEFFPGSTGQGAGVLANDIKWGLDFSYPLLNRKARGEYQLTQIKVVQTELDLQQKMQEVTAKVQQYGNDVLNLRAQVRLFQEITTNYRRLFEGEQEKFQQGESSVFLLNTREQRWLDTQIKLLKLQAELKKAEAGLMWAVGGEVQK
;
A
#
# COMPACT_ATOMS: atom_id res chain seq x y z
N MET A 1 3.51 -79.21 1.66
CA MET A 1 3.75 -78.49 2.91
C MET A 1 2.95 -77.24 2.93
N ARG A 2 2.05 -77.09 3.88
CA ARG A 2 0.99 -76.11 4.01
C ARG A 2 1.58 -74.79 4.50
N HIS A 3 1.21 -73.68 3.91
CA HIS A 3 1.21 -72.38 4.58
C HIS A 3 -0.11 -71.67 4.34
N SER A 4 -0.86 -71.56 5.40
CA SER A 4 -2.13 -70.88 5.55
C SER A 4 -1.98 -69.35 5.49
N ILE A 5 -2.81 -68.72 4.66
CA ILE A 5 -2.94 -67.26 4.52
C ILE A 5 -4.02 -66.81 5.50
N TRP A 6 -3.66 -65.99 6.47
CA TRP A 6 -4.58 -65.20 7.32
C TRP A 6 -4.91 -63.86 6.68
N PHE A 7 -6.16 -63.72 6.28
CA PHE A 7 -6.74 -62.42 5.88
C PHE A 7 -7.24 -61.72 7.14
N GLY A 8 -6.54 -60.68 7.58
CA GLY A 8 -7.01 -59.76 8.62
C GLY A 8 -7.80 -58.60 7.98
N ILE A 9 -9.11 -58.58 8.16
CA ILE A 9 -10.01 -57.49 7.81
C ILE A 9 -9.84 -56.38 8.82
N TRP A 10 -9.18 -55.25 8.42
CA TRP A 10 -9.19 -53.99 9.17
C TRP A 10 -10.43 -53.19 8.82
N PHE A 11 -11.39 -53.20 9.75
CA PHE A 11 -12.57 -52.32 9.72
C PHE A 11 -12.10 -50.91 10.12
N LEU A 12 -11.83 -50.01 9.14
CA LEU A 12 -11.60 -48.60 9.36
C LEU A 12 -12.93 -47.96 9.71
N ALA A 13 -13.20 -47.80 10.99
CA ALA A 13 -14.24 -46.91 11.49
C ALA A 13 -13.79 -45.46 11.23
N SER A 14 -14.25 -44.85 10.13
CA SER A 14 -14.15 -43.41 9.92
C SER A 14 -15.04 -42.72 10.96
N LEU A 15 -14.45 -42.26 12.06
CA LEU A 15 -15.06 -41.25 12.91
C LEU A 15 -15.21 -39.97 12.07
N ALA A 16 -16.39 -39.76 11.51
CA ALA A 16 -16.81 -38.45 11.05
C ALA A 16 -16.86 -37.54 12.28
N THR A 17 -15.79 -36.80 12.52
CA THR A 17 -15.84 -35.65 13.41
C THR A 17 -16.82 -34.66 12.80
N PHE A 18 -18.05 -34.67 13.30
CA PHE A 18 -18.96 -33.55 13.15
C PHE A 18 -18.26 -32.36 13.80
N ASN A 19 -17.53 -31.58 12.99
CA ASN A 19 -17.21 -30.23 13.37
C ASN A 19 -18.53 -29.53 13.67
N ASN A 20 -18.82 -29.32 14.94
CA ASN A 20 -19.81 -28.33 15.35
C ASN A 20 -19.40 -27.04 14.68
N LEU A 21 -20.11 -26.65 13.61
CA LEU A 21 -20.13 -25.28 13.11
C LEU A 21 -20.82 -24.45 14.21
N SER A 22 -20.13 -24.20 15.31
CA SER A 22 -20.41 -23.00 16.11
C SER A 22 -20.27 -21.86 15.13
N ALA A 23 -21.34 -21.10 14.92
CA ALA A 23 -21.37 -19.96 14.02
C ALA A 23 -20.17 -19.07 14.36
N GLN A 24 -19.13 -19.15 13.53
CA GLN A 24 -17.86 -18.47 13.78
C GLN A 24 -18.13 -16.97 13.64
N THR A 25 -17.96 -16.22 14.71
CA THR A 25 -18.09 -14.76 14.63
C THR A 25 -16.85 -14.17 13.99
N LEU A 26 -17.04 -13.22 13.06
CA LEU A 26 -15.93 -12.49 12.46
C LEU A 26 -15.53 -11.36 13.42
N ASP A 27 -14.53 -11.62 14.27
CA ASP A 27 -13.99 -10.59 15.15
C ASP A 27 -13.09 -9.61 14.38
N TRP A 28 -12.86 -8.43 14.98
CA TRP A 28 -12.11 -7.35 14.35
C TRP A 28 -10.66 -7.74 14.00
N THR A 29 -9.98 -8.50 14.86
CA THR A 29 -8.59 -8.89 14.66
C THR A 29 -8.43 -9.87 13.52
N THR A 30 -9.31 -10.87 13.43
CA THR A 30 -9.36 -11.83 12.32
C THR A 30 -9.67 -11.15 11.00
N PHE A 31 -10.65 -10.22 11.00
CA PHE A 31 -10.98 -9.42 9.82
C PHE A 31 -9.78 -8.61 9.32
N GLN A 32 -9.08 -7.90 10.21
CA GLN A 32 -7.89 -7.14 9.86
C GLN A 32 -6.80 -8.00 9.23
N GLN A 33 -6.51 -9.15 9.83
CA GLN A 33 -5.51 -10.08 9.32
C GLN A 33 -5.89 -10.57 7.92
N GLN A 34 -7.14 -10.94 7.70
CA GLN A 34 -7.63 -11.41 6.42
C GLN A 34 -7.52 -10.33 5.33
N VAL A 35 -7.88 -9.08 5.64
CA VAL A 35 -7.73 -7.94 4.71
C VAL A 35 -6.25 -7.72 4.36
N LEU A 36 -5.36 -7.69 5.34
CA LEU A 36 -3.94 -7.43 5.12
C LEU A 36 -3.23 -8.56 4.36
N GLU A 37 -3.71 -9.79 4.46
CA GLU A 37 -3.10 -10.96 3.84
C GLU A 37 -3.63 -11.23 2.43
N TYR A 38 -4.96 -11.12 2.24
CA TYR A 38 -5.60 -11.60 1.01
C TYR A 38 -6.14 -10.50 0.11
N HIS A 39 -6.39 -9.28 0.63
CA HIS A 39 -6.97 -8.22 -0.19
C HIS A 39 -6.03 -7.81 -1.35
N PRO A 40 -6.53 -7.68 -2.61
CA PRO A 40 -5.70 -7.38 -3.78
C PRO A 40 -4.83 -6.13 -3.62
N VAL A 41 -5.35 -5.05 -3.01
CA VAL A 41 -4.58 -3.81 -2.76
C VAL A 41 -3.43 -4.06 -1.78
N ALA A 42 -3.61 -4.89 -0.75
CA ALA A 42 -2.54 -5.25 0.18
C ALA A 42 -1.46 -6.08 -0.54
N ARG A 43 -1.84 -7.05 -1.38
CA ARG A 43 -0.93 -7.84 -2.22
C ARG A 43 -0.18 -6.97 -3.23
N GLN A 44 -0.88 -6.07 -3.94
CA GLN A 44 -0.26 -5.11 -4.85
C GLN A 44 0.76 -4.22 -4.12
N SER A 45 0.46 -3.79 -2.89
CA SER A 45 1.39 -2.98 -2.10
C SER A 45 2.68 -3.73 -1.78
N ASN A 46 2.65 -5.06 -1.64
CA ASN A 46 3.85 -5.87 -1.44
C ASN A 46 4.73 -5.91 -2.69
N LEU A 47 4.13 -5.94 -3.89
CA LEU A 47 4.87 -5.93 -5.17
C LEU A 47 5.68 -4.64 -5.39
N LEU A 48 5.39 -3.56 -4.67
CA LEU A 48 6.19 -2.32 -4.74
C LEU A 48 7.64 -2.55 -4.30
N LEU A 49 7.88 -3.46 -3.36
CA LEU A 49 9.24 -3.81 -2.92
C LEU A 49 9.98 -4.57 -4.02
N ASP A 50 9.32 -5.52 -4.68
CA ASP A 50 9.90 -6.28 -5.79
C ASP A 50 10.20 -5.36 -6.98
N GLN A 51 9.30 -4.42 -7.27
CA GLN A 51 9.49 -3.39 -8.29
C GLN A 51 10.70 -2.50 -7.99
N ALA A 52 10.88 -2.10 -6.71
CA ALA A 52 12.04 -1.31 -6.30
C ALA A 52 13.35 -2.11 -6.41
N GLN A 53 13.34 -3.40 -6.07
CA GLN A 53 14.48 -4.30 -6.26
C GLN A 53 14.84 -4.46 -7.75
N ALA A 54 13.85 -4.66 -8.62
CA ALA A 54 14.04 -4.72 -10.06
C ALA A 54 14.59 -3.39 -10.62
N THR A 55 14.13 -2.24 -10.10
CA THR A 55 14.66 -0.92 -10.44
C THR A 55 16.11 -0.77 -10.02
N GLN A 56 16.48 -1.29 -8.85
CA GLN A 56 17.87 -1.29 -8.39
C GLN A 56 18.73 -2.21 -9.25
N LEU A 57 18.23 -3.38 -9.64
CA LEU A 57 18.94 -4.29 -10.56
C LEU A 57 19.19 -3.60 -11.91
N ARG A 58 18.18 -2.95 -12.48
CA ARG A 58 18.32 -2.16 -13.71
C ARG A 58 19.37 -1.07 -13.58
N ALA A 59 19.42 -0.35 -12.46
CA ALA A 59 20.39 0.72 -12.23
C ALA A 59 21.82 0.17 -12.09
N ARG A 60 22.01 -1.04 -11.53
CA ARG A 60 23.30 -1.74 -11.49
C ARG A 60 23.77 -2.13 -12.88
N GLY A 61 22.86 -2.51 -13.78
CA GLY A 61 23.15 -2.84 -15.17
C GLY A 61 23.79 -1.69 -15.97
N GLY A 62 23.74 -0.45 -15.47
CA GLY A 62 24.51 0.67 -16.02
C GLY A 62 26.05 0.48 -15.91
N PHE A 63 26.51 -0.42 -15.05
CA PHE A 63 27.93 -0.76 -14.83
C PHE A 63 28.32 -2.12 -15.42
N ASP A 64 27.39 -2.82 -16.08
CA ASP A 64 27.68 -4.12 -16.67
C ASP A 64 28.66 -4.01 -17.85
N PRO A 65 29.54 -4.98 -18.03
CA PRO A 65 30.34 -5.09 -19.24
C PRO A 65 29.47 -5.20 -20.49
N LYS A 66 29.80 -4.47 -21.54
CA LYS A 66 29.07 -4.48 -22.82
C LYS A 66 29.96 -5.04 -23.90
N SER A 67 29.59 -6.15 -24.51
CA SER A 67 30.18 -6.60 -25.77
C SER A 67 29.59 -5.81 -26.94
N PHE A 68 30.41 -5.47 -27.89
CA PHE A 68 29.98 -4.80 -29.11
C PHE A 68 30.72 -5.36 -30.32
N ALA A 69 30.08 -5.31 -31.48
CA ALA A 69 30.70 -5.62 -32.76
C ALA A 69 30.12 -4.67 -33.81
N ASN A 70 31.01 -4.05 -34.56
CA ASN A 70 30.68 -3.15 -35.65
C ASN A 70 31.32 -3.68 -36.94
N TYR A 71 30.55 -3.73 -38.01
CA TYR A 71 31.04 -4.07 -39.34
C TYR A 71 30.49 -3.08 -40.36
N SER A 72 31.39 -2.56 -41.20
CA SER A 72 31.00 -1.73 -42.32
C SER A 72 31.85 -2.05 -43.54
N ASN A 73 31.23 -2.10 -44.71
CA ASN A 73 31.89 -2.37 -45.98
C ASN A 73 31.28 -1.43 -47.04
N LYS A 74 32.14 -0.95 -47.95
CA LYS A 74 31.75 -0.19 -49.12
C LYS A 74 32.35 -0.80 -50.37
N ASN A 75 31.51 -1.39 -51.22
CA ASN A 75 31.83 -1.80 -52.56
C ASN A 75 31.18 -0.84 -53.55
N PHE A 76 31.95 -0.34 -54.55
CA PHE A 76 31.44 0.55 -55.54
C PHE A 76 32.19 0.31 -56.88
N ASN A 77 31.46 0.17 -58.00
CA ASN A 77 32.01 -0.15 -59.30
C ASN A 77 32.90 -1.40 -59.34
N GLY A 78 32.53 -2.46 -58.60
CA GLY A 78 33.26 -3.71 -58.53
C GLY A 78 34.56 -3.66 -57.65
N VAL A 79 34.84 -2.55 -57.00
CA VAL A 79 36.02 -2.37 -56.14
C VAL A 79 35.59 -2.32 -54.69
N ASN A 80 36.29 -3.09 -53.84
CA ASN A 80 36.20 -2.96 -52.38
C ASN A 80 36.92 -1.69 -51.93
N TYR A 81 36.13 -0.66 -51.62
CA TYR A 81 36.65 0.63 -51.16
C TYR A 81 37.27 0.53 -49.77
N PHE A 82 36.48 0.00 -48.83
CA PHE A 82 36.94 -0.26 -47.48
C PHE A 82 36.07 -1.31 -46.80
N GLN A 83 36.66 -1.98 -45.85
CA GLN A 83 36.02 -2.90 -44.92
C GLN A 83 36.59 -2.58 -43.54
N PHE A 84 35.66 -2.33 -42.56
CA PHE A 84 35.97 -2.12 -41.16
C PHE A 84 35.27 -3.16 -40.33
N ALA A 85 35.96 -3.84 -39.46
CA ALA A 85 35.41 -4.71 -38.44
C ALA A 85 36.04 -4.32 -37.10
N GLU A 86 35.18 -4.11 -36.09
CA GLU A 86 35.59 -3.86 -34.72
C GLU A 86 34.75 -4.72 -33.81
N ALA A 87 35.36 -5.51 -32.91
CA ALA A 87 34.67 -6.24 -31.88
C ALA A 87 35.39 -6.08 -30.55
N GLY A 88 34.64 -6.00 -29.45
CA GLY A 88 35.26 -5.74 -28.15
C GLY A 88 34.32 -5.76 -26.99
N ILE A 89 34.87 -5.38 -25.83
CA ILE A 89 34.18 -5.26 -24.56
C ILE A 89 34.47 -3.87 -23.97
N LYS A 90 33.44 -3.22 -23.46
CA LYS A 90 33.53 -1.98 -22.67
C LYS A 90 33.10 -2.27 -21.24
N LEU A 91 33.89 -1.85 -20.28
CA LEU A 91 33.65 -2.01 -18.84
C LEU A 91 33.59 -0.63 -18.17
N PRO A 92 32.40 -0.10 -17.90
CA PRO A 92 32.25 1.12 -17.12
C PRO A 92 32.56 0.86 -15.63
N THR A 93 33.34 1.77 -15.02
CA THR A 93 33.73 1.67 -13.61
C THR A 93 33.06 2.72 -12.74
N TRP A 94 33.14 2.50 -11.44
CA TRP A 94 32.65 3.46 -10.43
C TRP A 94 33.42 4.78 -10.39
N ALA A 95 34.64 4.81 -10.87
CA ALA A 95 35.50 5.99 -10.87
C ALA A 95 35.20 6.95 -12.03
N GLY A 96 34.15 6.70 -12.84
CA GLY A 96 33.89 7.47 -14.05
C GLY A 96 34.87 7.17 -15.19
N LEU A 97 35.63 6.09 -15.07
CA LEU A 97 36.56 5.53 -16.05
C LEU A 97 35.85 4.39 -16.78
N GLU A 98 35.99 4.31 -18.09
CA GLU A 98 35.52 3.19 -18.91
C GLU A 98 36.75 2.47 -19.50
N LEU A 99 36.87 1.18 -19.21
CA LEU A 99 37.89 0.33 -19.82
C LEU A 99 37.38 -0.24 -21.14
N LYS A 100 38.18 -0.21 -22.20
CA LYS A 100 37.81 -0.76 -23.51
C LYS A 100 38.90 -1.74 -23.95
N ALA A 101 38.51 -2.94 -24.31
CA ALA A 101 39.33 -3.92 -24.99
C ALA A 101 38.65 -4.25 -26.33
N ALA A 102 39.34 -4.04 -27.44
CA ALA A 102 38.76 -4.27 -28.76
C ALA A 102 39.79 -4.84 -29.73
N TYR A 103 39.30 -5.52 -30.76
CA TYR A 103 40.05 -5.97 -31.89
C TYR A 103 39.49 -5.34 -33.15
N ASN A 104 40.38 -4.68 -33.92
CA ASN A 104 40.04 -3.95 -35.13
C ASN A 104 40.68 -4.64 -36.33
N TYR A 105 39.93 -4.75 -37.42
CA TYR A 105 40.41 -5.23 -38.70
C TYR A 105 39.96 -4.28 -39.80
N THR A 106 40.89 -3.94 -40.72
CA THR A 106 40.56 -3.09 -41.87
C THR A 106 41.21 -3.65 -43.12
N ASP A 107 40.49 -3.58 -44.25
CA ASP A 107 40.95 -3.94 -45.56
C ASP A 107 40.31 -3.04 -46.63
N GLY A 108 40.90 -2.89 -47.80
CA GLY A 108 40.36 -2.14 -48.91
C GLY A 108 41.36 -1.24 -49.61
N VAL A 109 41.03 -0.88 -50.88
CA VAL A 109 41.94 -0.11 -51.75
C VAL A 109 41.98 1.37 -51.36
N PHE A 110 40.88 1.93 -50.90
CA PHE A 110 40.76 3.37 -50.58
C PHE A 110 40.63 3.63 -49.07
N LEU A 111 41.46 2.92 -48.28
CA LEU A 111 41.58 3.21 -46.86
C LEU A 111 42.44 4.46 -46.66
N ASN A 112 41.90 5.41 -45.85
CA ASN A 112 42.71 6.53 -45.37
C ASN A 112 43.96 6.01 -44.59
N PRO A 113 45.09 6.68 -44.67
CA PRO A 113 46.31 6.24 -43.98
C PRO A 113 46.14 5.99 -42.49
N GLU A 114 45.32 6.81 -41.80
CA GLU A 114 45.05 6.67 -40.38
C GLU A 114 44.22 5.44 -40.01
N ASN A 115 43.57 4.81 -40.97
CA ASN A 115 42.74 3.63 -40.78
C ASN A 115 43.44 2.32 -41.28
N LYS A 116 44.67 2.43 -41.78
CA LYS A 116 45.47 1.25 -42.16
C LYS A 116 46.01 0.54 -40.91
N LEU A 117 45.61 -0.69 -40.75
CA LEU A 117 46.05 -1.55 -39.65
C LEU A 117 47.03 -2.63 -40.15
N PRO A 118 47.74 -3.29 -39.25
CA PRO A 118 48.52 -4.50 -39.60
C PRO A 118 47.64 -5.53 -40.29
N LYS A 119 48.23 -6.34 -41.22
CA LYS A 119 47.48 -7.36 -41.97
C LYS A 119 46.70 -8.33 -41.08
N ASN A 120 47.21 -8.60 -39.90
CA ASN A 120 46.60 -9.47 -38.90
C ASN A 120 45.61 -8.74 -37.99
N GLY A 121 45.18 -7.50 -38.32
CA GLY A 121 44.37 -6.66 -37.44
C GLY A 121 45.15 -6.05 -36.29
N GLN A 122 44.45 -5.42 -35.36
CA GLN A 122 45.03 -4.70 -34.23
C GLN A 122 44.21 -4.85 -32.97
N ALA A 123 44.76 -5.37 -31.91
CA ALA A 123 44.17 -5.36 -30.59
C ALA A 123 44.39 -4.00 -29.92
N ASN A 124 43.35 -3.50 -29.26
CA ASN A 124 43.36 -2.23 -28.54
C ASN A 124 42.93 -2.47 -27.09
N LEU A 125 43.76 -2.03 -26.15
CA LEU A 125 43.41 -2.00 -24.73
C LEU A 125 43.53 -0.57 -24.24
N GLY A 126 42.44 0.01 -23.77
CA GLY A 126 42.46 1.40 -23.41
C GLY A 126 41.47 1.80 -22.33
N LEU A 127 41.53 3.06 -22.00
CA LEU A 127 40.66 3.70 -21.05
C LEU A 127 40.10 5.00 -21.66
N GLU A 128 38.84 5.24 -21.34
CA GLU A 128 38.14 6.51 -21.59
C GLU A 128 37.78 7.13 -20.26
N TRP A 129 38.20 8.37 -20.03
CA TRP A 129 38.00 9.05 -18.75
C TRP A 129 37.42 10.43 -18.94
N SER A 130 36.30 10.69 -18.29
CA SER A 130 35.71 12.01 -18.23
C SER A 130 36.36 12.81 -17.11
N LEU A 131 37.13 13.85 -17.45
CA LEU A 131 37.98 14.60 -16.51
C LEU A 131 37.22 15.76 -15.82
N LEU A 132 36.11 16.25 -16.37
CA LEU A 132 35.32 17.37 -15.84
C LEU A 132 33.90 16.97 -15.58
N GLN A 133 33.00 17.07 -16.57
CA GLN A 133 31.60 16.66 -16.44
C GLN A 133 31.54 15.13 -16.30
N GLY A 134 30.89 14.64 -15.24
CA GLY A 134 30.73 13.20 -15.01
C GLY A 134 31.89 12.53 -14.24
N MET A 135 33.01 13.22 -13.99
CA MET A 135 34.10 12.67 -13.22
C MET A 135 33.69 12.23 -11.81
N LEU A 136 33.11 13.14 -11.05
CA LEU A 136 32.69 12.87 -9.66
C LEU A 136 31.29 12.28 -9.55
N PHE A 137 30.40 12.63 -10.50
CA PHE A 137 29.00 12.22 -10.45
C PHE A 137 28.38 12.22 -11.86
N ASP A 138 28.03 11.06 -12.39
CA ASP A 138 27.42 10.85 -13.69
C ASP A 138 25.99 10.28 -13.58
N GLU A 139 25.31 10.07 -14.72
CA GLU A 139 23.95 9.52 -14.77
C GLU A 139 23.88 8.13 -14.12
N ARG A 140 24.83 7.24 -14.39
CA ARG A 140 24.87 5.86 -13.86
C ARG A 140 24.91 5.85 -12.33
N ARG A 141 25.76 6.71 -11.74
CA ARG A 141 25.85 6.86 -10.27
C ARG A 141 24.62 7.55 -9.68
N ALA A 142 24.05 8.51 -10.42
CA ALA A 142 22.79 9.15 -10.02
C ALA A 142 21.64 8.14 -10.01
N ASP A 143 21.46 7.37 -11.09
CA ASP A 143 20.41 6.35 -11.22
C ASP A 143 20.50 5.30 -10.13
N LEU A 144 21.73 4.83 -9.83
CA LEU A 144 21.92 3.87 -8.74
C LEU A 144 21.59 4.47 -7.37
N LYS A 145 21.93 5.74 -7.15
CA LYS A 145 21.59 6.43 -5.89
C LYS A 145 20.08 6.65 -5.78
N LEU A 146 19.41 7.04 -6.87
CA LEU A 146 17.95 7.18 -6.93
C LEU A 146 17.26 5.83 -6.71
N ALA A 147 17.75 4.76 -7.34
CA ALA A 147 17.21 3.41 -7.15
C ALA A 147 17.37 2.87 -5.71
N ARG A 148 18.41 3.29 -4.98
CA ARG A 148 18.53 2.98 -3.55
C ARG A 148 17.49 3.72 -2.71
N VAL A 149 17.24 4.99 -3.00
CA VAL A 149 16.18 5.75 -2.31
C VAL A 149 14.79 5.21 -2.65
N GLU A 150 14.61 4.66 -3.85
CA GLU A 150 13.33 4.07 -4.29
C GLU A 150 12.92 2.85 -3.43
N LEU A 151 13.86 2.12 -2.84
CA LEU A 151 13.53 1.07 -1.85
C LEU A 151 12.81 1.66 -0.63
N ASP A 152 13.34 2.76 -0.10
CA ASP A 152 12.74 3.45 1.05
C ASP A 152 11.38 4.06 0.67
N VAL A 153 11.27 4.65 -0.54
CA VAL A 153 10.02 5.21 -1.09
C VAL A 153 8.95 4.12 -1.21
N SER A 154 9.30 2.96 -1.75
CA SER A 154 8.39 1.83 -1.92
C SER A 154 7.93 1.27 -0.58
N ALA A 155 8.82 1.21 0.42
CA ALA A 155 8.46 0.80 1.78
C ALA A 155 7.49 1.79 2.45
N ALA A 156 7.73 3.10 2.32
CA ALA A 156 6.84 4.13 2.85
C ALA A 156 5.49 4.14 2.12
N ARG A 157 5.48 4.00 0.78
CA ARG A 157 4.26 3.92 -0.04
C ARG A 157 3.42 2.69 0.30
N ARG A 158 4.06 1.53 0.48
CA ARG A 158 3.38 0.31 0.93
C ARG A 158 2.66 0.56 2.26
N ARG A 159 3.32 1.20 3.25
CA ARG A 159 2.69 1.53 4.54
C ARG A 159 1.51 2.49 4.38
N ALA A 160 1.63 3.52 3.53
CA ALA A 160 0.54 4.45 3.26
C ALA A 160 -0.68 3.73 2.68
N ILE A 161 -0.50 2.90 1.63
CA ILE A 161 -1.59 2.15 0.99
C ILE A 161 -2.26 1.19 1.99
N ARG A 162 -1.49 0.49 2.82
CA ARG A 162 -2.04 -0.43 3.83
C ARG A 162 -2.81 0.33 4.91
N ASN A 163 -2.31 1.48 5.33
CA ASN A 163 -2.96 2.34 6.31
C ASN A 163 -4.33 2.84 5.79
N ASP A 164 -4.37 3.32 4.54
CA ASP A 164 -5.62 3.74 3.89
C ASP A 164 -6.62 2.58 3.74
N LEU A 165 -6.14 1.42 3.29
CA LEU A 165 -6.97 0.21 3.18
C LEU A 165 -7.59 -0.17 4.53
N MET A 166 -6.80 -0.09 5.61
CA MET A 166 -7.28 -0.42 6.95
C MET A 166 -8.33 0.56 7.46
N LEU A 167 -8.20 1.86 7.18
CA LEU A 167 -9.21 2.84 7.53
C LEU A 167 -10.54 2.56 6.81
N GLU A 168 -10.50 2.34 5.50
CA GLU A 168 -11.72 2.11 4.71
C GLU A 168 -12.37 0.77 5.08
N SER A 169 -11.58 -0.27 5.30
CA SER A 169 -12.10 -1.57 5.75
C SER A 169 -12.70 -1.50 7.15
N ALA A 170 -12.11 -0.69 8.07
CA ALA A 170 -12.67 -0.46 9.40
C ALA A 170 -14.03 0.22 9.36
N LYS A 171 -14.19 1.22 8.49
CA LYS A 171 -15.49 1.88 8.30
C LYS A 171 -16.56 0.89 7.81
N ALA A 172 -16.21 0.06 6.82
CA ALA A 172 -17.13 -0.96 6.31
C ALA A 172 -17.49 -1.99 7.37
N TYR A 173 -16.52 -2.48 8.13
CA TYR A 173 -16.72 -3.47 9.19
C TYR A 173 -17.66 -2.96 10.30
N TRP A 174 -17.41 -1.76 10.83
CA TRP A 174 -18.22 -1.24 11.93
C TRP A 174 -19.62 -0.80 11.48
N ASN A 175 -19.80 -0.40 10.23
CA ASN A 175 -21.13 -0.20 9.65
C ASN A 175 -21.90 -1.52 9.51
N TRP A 176 -21.24 -2.60 9.10
CA TRP A 176 -21.83 -3.93 9.03
C TRP A 176 -22.23 -4.46 10.41
N VAL A 177 -21.36 -4.33 11.42
CA VAL A 177 -21.69 -4.71 12.81
C VAL A 177 -22.90 -3.95 13.31
N LEU A 178 -22.95 -2.62 13.11
CA LEU A 178 -24.10 -1.80 13.45
C LEU A 178 -25.40 -2.28 12.80
N ALA A 179 -25.36 -2.52 11.49
CA ALA A 179 -26.56 -2.92 10.75
C ALA A 179 -27.08 -4.31 11.18
N ARG A 180 -26.19 -5.26 11.42
CA ARG A 180 -26.56 -6.61 11.90
C ARG A 180 -27.17 -6.57 13.29
N GLN A 181 -26.61 -5.79 14.21
CA GLN A 181 -27.17 -5.62 15.56
C GLN A 181 -28.51 -4.86 15.53
N SER A 182 -28.67 -3.89 14.61
CA SER A 182 -29.95 -3.21 14.43
C SER A 182 -31.04 -4.17 13.98
N VAL A 183 -30.74 -5.15 13.12
CA VAL A 183 -31.70 -6.21 12.74
C VAL A 183 -32.13 -7.03 13.96
N GLN A 184 -31.20 -7.39 14.84
CA GLN A 184 -31.48 -8.14 16.03
C GLN A 184 -32.46 -7.36 16.95
N VAL A 185 -32.11 -6.12 17.26
CA VAL A 185 -32.95 -5.24 18.12
C VAL A 185 -34.35 -5.07 17.54
N THR A 186 -34.48 -4.78 16.24
CA THR A 186 -35.77 -4.58 15.59
C THR A 186 -36.59 -5.88 15.51
N THR A 187 -35.92 -7.04 15.36
CA THR A 187 -36.61 -8.35 15.38
C THR A 187 -37.21 -8.65 16.76
N ASP A 188 -36.43 -8.40 17.82
CA ASP A 188 -36.86 -8.66 19.19
C ASP A 188 -38.08 -7.77 19.55
N VAL A 189 -38.03 -6.47 19.18
CA VAL A 189 -39.12 -5.54 19.42
C VAL A 189 -40.37 -5.88 18.62
N LEU A 190 -40.24 -6.31 17.37
CA LEU A 190 -41.37 -6.80 16.56
C LEU A 190 -42.04 -8.01 17.21
N THR A 191 -41.23 -8.97 17.66
CA THR A 191 -41.72 -10.19 18.34
C THR A 191 -42.54 -9.81 19.59
N GLN A 192 -42.05 -8.89 20.40
CA GLN A 192 -42.77 -8.39 21.58
C GLN A 192 -44.08 -7.66 21.21
N ALA A 193 -44.06 -6.84 20.17
CA ALA A 193 -45.25 -6.16 19.68
C ALA A 193 -46.32 -7.14 19.16
N GLN A 194 -45.93 -8.22 18.48
CA GLN A 194 -46.85 -9.26 18.01
C GLN A 194 -47.47 -10.06 19.16
N ILE A 195 -46.70 -10.43 20.17
CA ILE A 195 -47.20 -11.11 21.39
C ILE A 195 -48.24 -10.22 22.09
N ARG A 196 -47.92 -8.94 22.28
CA ARG A 196 -48.81 -7.96 22.91
C ARG A 196 -50.09 -7.76 22.11
N HIS A 197 -50.01 -7.60 20.80
CA HIS A 197 -51.19 -7.45 19.94
C HIS A 197 -52.12 -8.68 20.06
N LYS A 198 -51.59 -9.89 20.03
CA LYS A 198 -52.36 -11.12 20.20
C LYS A 198 -53.11 -11.12 21.56
N GLY A 199 -52.42 -10.80 22.66
CA GLY A 199 -53.04 -10.73 23.98
C GLY A 199 -54.15 -9.67 24.07
N LEU A 200 -53.97 -8.50 23.41
CA LEU A 200 -55.02 -7.46 23.36
C LEU A 200 -56.23 -7.87 22.54
N VAL A 201 -56.07 -8.60 21.45
CA VAL A 201 -57.19 -9.15 20.66
C VAL A 201 -57.99 -10.17 21.49
N GLU A 202 -57.29 -11.07 22.23
CA GLU A 202 -57.94 -12.02 23.14
C GLU A 202 -58.71 -11.31 24.27
N SER A 203 -58.16 -10.26 24.93
CA SER A 203 -58.81 -9.48 25.95
C SER A 203 -60.01 -8.69 25.39
N PHE A 204 -59.96 -8.17 24.18
CA PHE A 204 -61.09 -7.54 23.51
C PHE A 204 -62.22 -8.53 23.26
N GLN A 205 -61.93 -9.74 22.82
CA GLN A 205 -62.95 -10.79 22.63
C GLN A 205 -63.66 -11.19 23.95
N GLN A 206 -62.97 -11.06 25.09
CA GLN A 206 -63.50 -11.29 26.42
C GLN A 206 -64.26 -10.08 26.97
N GLY A 207 -64.24 -8.93 26.28
CA GLY A 207 -64.91 -7.69 26.70
C GLY A 207 -64.12 -6.82 27.67
N ASP A 208 -62.83 -7.18 27.97
CA ASP A 208 -62.02 -6.50 28.98
C ASP A 208 -61.30 -5.25 28.41
N LYS A 209 -61.12 -5.14 27.09
CA LYS A 209 -60.47 -4.02 26.45
C LYS A 209 -61.31 -3.44 25.29
N PRO A 210 -61.21 -2.14 25.01
CA PRO A 210 -61.88 -1.51 23.89
C PRO A 210 -61.27 -1.85 22.54
N ALA A 211 -62.04 -1.80 21.46
CA ALA A 211 -61.59 -2.06 20.09
C ALA A 211 -60.45 -1.14 19.63
N ILE A 212 -60.40 0.10 20.15
CA ILE A 212 -59.37 1.06 19.82
C ILE A 212 -57.97 0.58 20.21
N ASP A 213 -57.84 -0.15 21.33
CA ASP A 213 -56.55 -0.70 21.81
C ASP A 213 -56.02 -1.78 20.87
N THR A 214 -56.90 -2.58 20.22
CA THR A 214 -56.49 -3.57 19.21
C THR A 214 -56.01 -2.91 17.93
N LEU A 215 -56.64 -1.81 17.51
CA LEU A 215 -56.21 -1.04 16.34
C LEU A 215 -54.84 -0.38 16.59
N GLU A 216 -54.67 0.25 17.76
CA GLU A 216 -53.40 0.88 18.13
C GLU A 216 -52.24 -0.12 18.19
N SER A 217 -52.47 -1.29 18.81
CA SER A 217 -51.46 -2.34 18.86
C SER A 217 -51.16 -2.92 17.47
N PHE A 218 -52.13 -3.00 16.56
CA PHE A 218 -51.92 -3.44 15.19
C PHE A 218 -51.06 -2.44 14.40
N ILE A 219 -51.34 -1.14 14.51
CA ILE A 219 -50.50 -0.08 13.91
C ILE A 219 -49.08 -0.19 14.42
N GLN A 220 -48.86 -0.48 15.69
CA GLN A 220 -47.53 -0.67 16.26
C GLN A 220 -46.81 -1.88 15.62
N VAL A 221 -47.47 -3.02 15.43
CA VAL A 221 -46.90 -4.17 14.72
C VAL A 221 -46.51 -3.81 13.30
N GLN A 222 -47.37 -3.07 12.57
CA GLN A 222 -47.05 -2.62 11.20
C GLN A 222 -45.83 -1.69 11.18
N SER A 223 -45.71 -0.76 12.12
CA SER A 223 -44.54 0.13 12.25
C SER A 223 -43.25 -0.68 12.51
N ARG A 224 -43.28 -1.65 13.44
CA ARG A 224 -42.14 -2.50 13.75
C ARG A 224 -41.74 -3.39 12.57
N LEU A 225 -42.71 -3.87 11.79
CA LEU A 225 -42.42 -4.62 10.57
C LEU A 225 -41.68 -3.77 9.53
N LEU A 226 -42.10 -2.51 9.37
CA LEU A 226 -41.44 -1.55 8.48
C LEU A 226 -40.02 -1.26 8.97
N ASP A 227 -39.81 -1.01 10.26
CA ASP A 227 -38.48 -0.79 10.87
C ASP A 227 -37.55 -1.99 10.59
N LEU A 228 -38.06 -3.22 10.72
CA LEU A 228 -37.32 -4.44 10.44
C LEU A 228 -36.96 -4.56 8.94
N GLN A 229 -37.87 -4.18 8.04
CA GLN A 229 -37.56 -4.17 6.59
C GLN A 229 -36.40 -3.21 6.25
N PHE A 230 -36.44 -1.99 6.82
CA PHE A 230 -35.31 -1.05 6.64
C PHE A 230 -34.02 -1.59 7.23
N ALA A 231 -34.02 -2.14 8.44
CA ALA A 231 -32.85 -2.72 9.07
C ALA A 231 -32.25 -3.89 8.25
N ARG A 232 -33.11 -4.77 7.70
CA ARG A 232 -32.68 -5.88 6.84
C ARG A 232 -32.04 -5.40 5.54
N THR A 233 -32.62 -4.39 4.89
CA THR A 233 -32.07 -3.81 3.67
C THR A 233 -30.69 -3.20 3.95
N GLU A 234 -30.54 -2.45 5.03
CA GLU A 234 -29.26 -1.86 5.42
C GLU A 234 -28.23 -2.95 5.77
N ALA A 235 -28.63 -4.01 6.46
CA ALA A 235 -27.75 -5.14 6.75
C ALA A 235 -27.31 -5.88 5.48
N GLN A 236 -28.15 -6.02 4.48
CA GLN A 236 -27.78 -6.58 3.18
C GLN A 236 -26.76 -5.69 2.46
N ASN A 237 -27.02 -4.39 2.38
CA ASN A 237 -26.15 -3.43 1.71
C ASN A 237 -24.76 -3.35 2.38
N THR A 238 -24.71 -3.28 3.70
CA THR A 238 -23.45 -3.26 4.46
C THR A 238 -22.70 -4.58 4.37
N THR A 239 -23.40 -5.71 4.28
CA THR A 239 -22.79 -7.03 4.04
C THR A 239 -22.12 -7.11 2.67
N ILE A 240 -22.79 -6.60 1.62
CA ILE A 240 -22.22 -6.49 0.28
C ILE A 240 -20.99 -5.56 0.29
N ALA A 241 -21.08 -4.42 0.96
CA ALA A 241 -19.96 -3.49 1.08
C ALA A 241 -18.75 -4.10 1.83
N LEU A 242 -19.00 -4.89 2.88
CA LEU A 242 -17.94 -5.59 3.62
C LEU A 242 -17.29 -6.69 2.77
N ALA A 243 -18.07 -7.43 1.99
CA ALA A 243 -17.57 -8.53 1.15
C ALA A 243 -16.50 -8.06 0.15
N VAL A 244 -16.50 -6.79 -0.25
CA VAL A 244 -15.47 -6.20 -1.11
C VAL A 244 -14.07 -6.28 -0.47
N PHE A 245 -13.98 -6.26 0.87
CA PHE A 245 -12.72 -6.32 1.60
C PHE A 245 -12.27 -7.75 1.94
N LEU A 246 -13.15 -8.75 1.80
CA LEU A 246 -12.87 -10.12 2.17
C LEU A 246 -12.53 -10.98 0.94
N TRP A 247 -11.33 -11.48 0.91
CA TRP A 247 -10.80 -12.30 -0.17
C TRP A 247 -10.25 -13.61 0.36
N THR A 248 -10.27 -14.64 -0.48
CA THR A 248 -9.68 -15.95 -0.19
C THR A 248 -8.23 -16.02 -0.66
N ASN A 249 -7.53 -17.07 -0.25
CA ASN A 249 -6.17 -17.34 -0.70
C ASN A 249 -6.06 -17.49 -2.23
N ASP A 250 -7.14 -17.97 -2.88
CA ASP A 250 -7.21 -18.20 -4.32
C ASP A 250 -7.51 -16.93 -5.15
N ASN A 251 -7.40 -15.75 -4.55
CA ASN A 251 -7.75 -14.44 -5.15
C ASN A 251 -9.22 -14.34 -5.58
N LEU A 252 -10.12 -15.03 -4.91
CA LEU A 252 -11.55 -14.94 -5.15
C LEU A 252 -12.19 -14.06 -4.06
N PRO A 253 -13.11 -13.14 -4.43
CA PRO A 253 -13.87 -12.39 -3.43
C PRO A 253 -14.79 -13.34 -2.66
N MET A 254 -14.92 -13.14 -1.35
CA MET A 254 -15.88 -13.87 -0.52
C MET A 254 -17.31 -13.44 -0.89
N LYS A 255 -18.22 -14.40 -0.99
CA LYS A 255 -19.62 -14.07 -1.26
C LYS A 255 -20.29 -13.52 -0.01
N PRO A 256 -21.22 -12.55 -0.14
CA PRO A 256 -21.94 -11.99 1.00
C PRO A 256 -22.68 -13.05 1.84
N GLU A 257 -23.08 -14.15 1.22
CA GLU A 257 -23.83 -15.26 1.84
C GLU A 257 -22.94 -16.11 2.76
N ASP A 258 -21.61 -16.13 2.49
CA ASP A 258 -20.63 -16.95 3.22
C ASP A 258 -20.00 -16.18 4.40
N LEU A 259 -20.43 -14.93 4.66
CA LEU A 259 -19.87 -14.14 5.74
C LEU A 259 -20.29 -14.73 7.11
N PRO A 260 -19.34 -14.81 8.07
CA PRO A 260 -19.63 -15.21 9.43
C PRO A 260 -20.61 -14.27 10.14
N GLN A 261 -21.05 -14.62 11.34
CA GLN A 261 -21.90 -13.74 12.11
C GLN A 261 -21.14 -12.50 12.60
N ALA A 262 -21.86 -11.38 12.71
CA ALA A 262 -21.29 -10.16 13.30
C ALA A 262 -21.14 -10.34 14.82
N PRO A 263 -20.05 -9.86 15.41
CA PRO A 263 -19.89 -9.84 16.86
C PRO A 263 -20.83 -8.80 17.48
N GLU A 264 -21.10 -8.95 18.75
CA GLU A 264 -21.69 -7.88 19.54
C GLU A 264 -20.64 -6.78 19.81
N PHE A 265 -21.10 -5.53 19.98
CA PHE A 265 -20.19 -4.49 20.46
C PHE A 265 -19.74 -4.87 21.87
N SER A 266 -18.49 -5.29 22.01
CA SER A 266 -17.88 -5.44 23.31
C SER A 266 -17.79 -4.05 23.93
N LEU A 267 -18.45 -3.89 25.06
CA LEU A 267 -18.27 -2.72 25.91
C LEU A 267 -16.83 -2.81 26.41
N ALA A 268 -15.91 -2.03 25.82
CA ALA A 268 -14.60 -1.84 26.41
C ALA A 268 -14.80 -1.44 27.87
N ASP A 269 -14.05 -2.07 28.78
CA ASP A 269 -14.11 -1.78 30.21
C ASP A 269 -14.14 -0.25 30.41
N PRO A 270 -15.17 0.30 31.06
CA PRO A 270 -15.26 1.74 31.33
C PRO A 270 -14.04 2.30 32.08
N ARG A 271 -13.23 1.41 32.67
CA ARG A 271 -12.02 1.74 33.44
C ARG A 271 -10.76 1.93 32.57
N SER A 272 -10.78 1.58 31.29
CA SER A 272 -9.66 1.89 30.40
C SER A 272 -9.71 3.38 30.02
N GLU A 273 -9.47 4.25 30.96
CA GLU A 273 -9.16 5.66 30.73
C GLU A 273 -7.77 5.76 30.09
N ILE A 274 -7.69 5.39 28.82
CA ILE A 274 -6.52 5.79 28.03
C ILE A 274 -6.65 7.31 27.87
N THR A 275 -5.89 8.06 28.66
CA THR A 275 -5.71 9.50 28.45
C THR A 275 -5.08 9.66 27.06
N VAL A 276 -5.85 10.14 26.11
CA VAL A 276 -5.36 10.42 24.75
C VAL A 276 -4.58 11.72 24.84
N ASP A 277 -3.27 11.63 24.98
CA ASP A 277 -2.41 12.80 24.87
C ASP A 277 -2.23 13.16 23.38
N LEU A 278 -3.06 14.10 22.93
CA LEU A 278 -3.06 14.57 21.54
C LEU A 278 -1.73 15.22 21.14
N THR A 279 -0.99 15.79 22.07
CA THR A 279 0.31 16.41 21.78
C THR A 279 1.36 15.36 21.46
N THR A 280 1.44 14.32 22.25
CA THR A 280 2.33 13.16 22.00
C THR A 280 1.96 12.44 20.71
N LEU A 281 0.66 12.22 20.44
CA LEU A 281 0.20 11.58 19.20
C LEU A 281 0.51 12.44 17.96
N ALA A 282 0.37 13.76 18.04
CA ALA A 282 0.73 14.65 16.94
C ALA A 282 2.24 14.63 16.66
N GLN A 283 3.09 14.57 17.69
CA GLN A 283 4.55 14.42 17.53
C GLN A 283 4.92 13.08 16.92
N GLN A 284 4.28 11.99 17.36
CA GLN A 284 4.46 10.66 16.75
C GLN A 284 4.04 10.65 15.28
N ALA A 285 2.92 11.28 14.95
CA ALA A 285 2.47 11.41 13.58
C ALA A 285 3.48 12.17 12.71
N GLN A 286 4.03 13.28 13.19
CA GLN A 286 5.05 14.05 12.45
C GLN A 286 6.31 13.23 12.15
N SER A 287 6.71 12.31 13.03
CA SER A 287 7.90 11.47 12.83
C SER A 287 7.62 10.20 11.99
N ASN A 288 6.45 9.59 12.14
CA ASN A 288 6.18 8.24 11.64
C ASN A 288 5.18 8.16 10.49
N HIS A 289 4.43 9.26 10.21
CA HIS A 289 3.39 9.22 9.19
C HIS A 289 3.96 8.91 7.79
N PRO A 290 3.48 7.87 7.10
CA PRO A 290 4.09 7.41 5.86
C PRO A 290 4.06 8.46 4.75
N GLU A 291 3.02 9.30 4.66
CA GLU A 291 2.96 10.38 3.67
C GLU A 291 4.05 11.44 3.92
N LEU A 292 4.34 11.80 5.18
CA LEU A 292 5.42 12.75 5.48
C LEU A 292 6.79 12.18 5.13
N GLN A 293 6.99 10.88 5.36
CA GLN A 293 8.21 10.19 4.95
C GLN A 293 8.37 10.18 3.42
N LEU A 294 7.28 10.04 2.66
CA LEU A 294 7.33 10.11 1.19
C LEU A 294 7.83 11.50 0.71
N TYR A 295 7.39 12.60 1.31
CA TYR A 295 7.91 13.93 0.99
C TYR A 295 9.40 14.09 1.35
N ALA A 296 9.82 13.61 2.53
CA ALA A 296 11.23 13.62 2.93
C ALA A 296 12.12 12.82 1.96
N LEU A 297 11.65 11.64 1.52
CA LEU A 297 12.34 10.81 0.54
C LEU A 297 12.37 11.47 -0.84
N LYS A 298 11.29 12.16 -1.24
CA LYS A 298 11.24 12.96 -2.47
C LYS A 298 12.29 14.07 -2.48
N LEU A 299 12.49 14.76 -1.36
CA LEU A 299 13.55 15.75 -1.21
C LEU A 299 14.95 15.12 -1.35
N ARG A 300 15.16 13.89 -0.84
CA ARG A 300 16.41 13.12 -1.06
C ARG A 300 16.64 12.78 -2.54
N GLN A 301 15.59 12.39 -3.27
CA GLN A 301 15.66 12.16 -4.71
C GLN A 301 16.03 13.46 -5.44
N LEU A 302 15.32 14.56 -5.15
CA LEU A 302 15.57 15.88 -5.75
C LEU A 302 16.97 16.42 -5.44
N ALA A 303 17.51 16.17 -4.25
CA ALA A 303 18.91 16.51 -3.92
C ALA A 303 19.90 15.77 -4.82
N THR A 304 19.63 14.49 -5.14
CA THR A 304 20.45 13.71 -6.08
C THR A 304 20.32 14.22 -7.51
N GLU A 305 19.10 14.52 -7.97
CA GLU A 305 18.85 15.12 -9.28
C GLU A 305 19.52 16.49 -9.41
N ARG A 306 19.40 17.35 -8.40
CA ARG A 306 20.03 18.67 -8.36
C ARG A 306 21.54 18.57 -8.51
N ARG A 307 22.19 17.61 -7.84
CA ARG A 307 23.61 17.35 -7.99
C ARG A 307 23.96 16.94 -9.41
N LEU A 308 23.18 16.07 -10.04
CA LEU A 308 23.39 15.65 -11.42
C LEU A 308 23.23 16.84 -12.38
N LYS A 309 22.20 17.67 -12.20
CA LYS A 309 21.97 18.86 -13.04
C LYS A 309 23.09 19.91 -12.86
N LEU A 310 23.65 20.02 -11.66
CA LEU A 310 24.81 20.87 -11.41
C LEU A 310 26.07 20.35 -12.15
N GLU A 311 26.33 19.05 -12.14
CA GLU A 311 27.43 18.44 -12.89
C GLU A 311 27.28 18.68 -14.41
N LYS A 312 26.08 18.59 -14.97
CA LYS A 312 25.79 18.83 -16.39
C LYS A 312 26.02 20.28 -16.83
N ARG A 313 26.27 21.20 -15.92
CA ARG A 313 26.67 22.59 -16.24
C ARG A 313 28.14 22.75 -16.53
N LYS A 314 28.98 21.75 -16.17
CA LYS A 314 30.42 21.73 -16.42
C LYS A 314 30.70 21.43 -17.89
N PRO A 315 31.84 21.89 -18.44
CA PRO A 315 32.30 21.43 -19.76
C PRO A 315 32.58 19.93 -19.73
N THR A 316 32.46 19.28 -20.88
CA THR A 316 32.98 17.92 -21.09
C THR A 316 34.43 18.00 -21.45
N LEU A 317 35.25 17.17 -20.86
CA LEU A 317 36.65 16.94 -21.21
C LEU A 317 36.92 15.45 -21.05
N ASN A 318 37.00 14.75 -22.17
CA ASN A 318 37.20 13.30 -22.20
C ASN A 318 38.63 13.01 -22.67
N LEU A 319 39.34 12.23 -21.89
CA LEU A 319 40.66 11.67 -22.24
C LEU A 319 40.42 10.21 -22.68
N SER A 320 40.91 9.89 -23.85
CA SER A 320 41.04 8.52 -24.34
C SER A 320 42.50 8.14 -24.46
N TYR A 321 42.84 6.98 -23.96
CA TYR A 321 44.20 6.42 -24.05
C TYR A 321 44.14 4.93 -24.35
N TYR A 322 44.83 4.50 -25.42
CA TYR A 322 44.83 3.12 -25.89
C TYR A 322 46.24 2.65 -26.13
N LEU A 323 46.55 1.48 -25.63
CA LEU A 323 47.70 0.68 -26.04
C LEU A 323 47.30 -0.11 -27.29
N LEU A 324 48.16 -0.10 -28.30
CA LEU A 324 47.91 -0.72 -29.60
C LEU A 324 48.80 -1.94 -29.74
N GLY A 325 48.23 -3.08 -30.16
CA GLY A 325 48.96 -4.30 -30.45
C GLY A 325 49.16 -4.50 -31.95
N ASN A 326 50.18 -5.29 -32.34
CA ASN A 326 50.27 -5.83 -33.68
C ASN A 326 49.61 -7.20 -33.70
N GLY A 327 48.43 -7.31 -34.33
CA GLY A 327 47.54 -8.44 -34.08
C GLY A 327 47.16 -8.52 -32.62
N TRP A 328 47.41 -9.63 -31.94
CA TRP A 328 47.24 -9.84 -30.51
C TRP A 328 48.47 -9.58 -29.65
N GLU A 329 49.61 -9.25 -30.27
CA GLU A 329 50.86 -9.00 -29.56
C GLU A 329 50.95 -7.54 -29.13
N PHE A 330 50.78 -7.28 -27.83
CA PHE A 330 50.94 -5.93 -27.27
C PHE A 330 52.40 -5.53 -27.02
N PHE A 331 53.35 -6.48 -26.98
CA PHE A 331 54.75 -6.25 -26.63
C PHE A 331 55.71 -7.09 -27.48
N PRO A 332 55.76 -6.87 -28.81
CA PRO A 332 56.66 -7.63 -29.68
C PRO A 332 58.10 -7.33 -29.30
N GLY A 333 58.85 -8.34 -28.82
CA GLY A 333 60.28 -8.25 -28.57
C GLY A 333 60.68 -7.61 -27.24
N SER A 334 59.97 -7.79 -26.18
CA SER A 334 60.35 -7.29 -24.84
C SER A 334 61.52 -8.10 -24.24
N THR A 335 62.72 -7.80 -24.68
CA THR A 335 63.92 -8.08 -23.92
C THR A 335 64.16 -6.92 -22.94
N GLY A 336 63.58 -7.02 -21.77
CA GLY A 336 64.13 -6.54 -20.51
C GLY A 336 64.34 -5.04 -20.24
N GLN A 337 63.54 -4.09 -20.83
CA GLN A 337 63.60 -2.69 -20.39
C GLN A 337 62.18 -2.15 -20.26
N GLY A 338 61.66 -2.09 -19.03
CA GLY A 338 60.29 -1.76 -18.68
C GLY A 338 59.84 -0.32 -18.93
N ALA A 339 60.62 0.55 -19.55
CA ALA A 339 60.24 1.94 -19.85
C ALA A 339 59.70 2.15 -21.28
N GLY A 340 59.92 1.20 -22.20
CA GLY A 340 59.50 1.29 -23.61
C GLY A 340 58.02 0.97 -23.87
N VAL A 341 57.38 0.34 -22.94
CA VAL A 341 55.98 -0.17 -23.08
C VAL A 341 54.96 0.96 -23.21
N LEU A 342 55.20 2.13 -22.63
CA LEU A 342 54.29 3.28 -22.65
C LEU A 342 54.54 4.27 -23.81
N ALA A 343 55.61 4.05 -24.62
CA ALA A 343 56.08 5.08 -25.57
C ALA A 343 55.86 4.74 -27.04
N ASN A 344 55.74 3.47 -27.46
CA ASN A 344 55.91 3.12 -28.89
C ASN A 344 54.61 2.90 -29.68
N ASP A 345 53.57 2.27 -29.11
CA ASP A 345 52.35 1.97 -29.84
C ASP A 345 51.13 2.41 -29.03
N ILE A 346 50.88 3.70 -29.06
CA ILE A 346 49.77 4.33 -28.30
C ILE A 346 48.89 5.20 -29.20
N LYS A 347 47.64 5.30 -28.86
CA LYS A 347 46.73 6.29 -29.40
C LYS A 347 46.09 7.02 -28.23
N TRP A 348 46.24 8.34 -28.21
CA TRP A 348 45.54 9.15 -27.21
C TRP A 348 44.73 10.25 -27.90
N GLY A 349 43.68 10.70 -27.24
CA GLY A 349 42.86 11.80 -27.71
C GLY A 349 42.27 12.59 -26.54
N LEU A 350 42.10 13.87 -26.74
CA LEU A 350 41.44 14.77 -25.79
C LEU A 350 40.28 15.45 -26.52
N ASP A 351 39.07 15.24 -26.02
CA ASP A 351 37.87 15.81 -26.56
C ASP A 351 37.32 16.84 -25.57
N PHE A 352 37.17 18.10 -25.98
CA PHE A 352 36.62 19.17 -25.18
C PHE A 352 35.39 19.72 -25.86
N SER A 353 34.28 19.82 -25.10
CA SER A 353 33.05 20.45 -25.58
C SER A 353 32.37 21.26 -24.46
N TYR A 354 31.93 22.47 -24.80
CA TYR A 354 31.16 23.31 -23.90
C TYR A 354 30.17 24.16 -24.67
N PRO A 355 28.87 24.06 -24.41
CA PRO A 355 27.84 24.91 -24.99
C PRO A 355 28.03 26.34 -24.48
N LEU A 356 28.39 27.29 -25.35
CA LEU A 356 28.75 28.68 -24.97
C LEU A 356 27.70 29.35 -24.07
N LEU A 357 26.41 29.20 -24.36
CA LEU A 357 25.34 29.81 -23.57
C LEU A 357 24.84 28.90 -22.45
N ASN A 358 25.06 27.62 -22.55
CA ASN A 358 24.68 26.58 -21.57
C ASN A 358 23.24 26.72 -21.01
N ARG A 359 22.30 27.22 -21.84
CA ARG A 359 20.92 27.56 -21.43
C ARG A 359 20.15 26.33 -20.97
N LYS A 360 20.30 25.18 -21.65
CA LYS A 360 19.65 23.93 -21.32
C LYS A 360 19.99 23.48 -19.90
N ALA A 361 21.29 23.31 -19.61
CA ALA A 361 21.73 22.82 -18.30
C ALA A 361 21.42 23.83 -17.16
N ARG A 362 21.49 25.14 -17.45
CA ARG A 362 21.11 26.19 -16.49
C ARG A 362 19.62 26.13 -16.19
N GLY A 363 18.77 26.00 -17.21
CA GLY A 363 17.31 25.89 -17.05
C GLY A 363 16.91 24.63 -16.30
N GLU A 364 17.50 23.48 -16.63
CA GLU A 364 17.23 22.20 -15.91
C GLU A 364 17.63 22.28 -14.43
N TYR A 365 18.73 22.93 -14.11
CA TYR A 365 19.15 23.15 -12.72
C TYR A 365 18.17 24.06 -11.97
N GLN A 366 17.75 25.19 -12.59
CA GLN A 366 16.75 26.09 -12.00
C GLN A 366 15.40 25.39 -11.78
N LEU A 367 14.93 24.62 -12.76
CA LEU A 367 13.69 23.83 -12.61
C LEU A 367 13.78 22.85 -11.43
N THR A 368 14.94 22.21 -11.24
CA THR A 368 15.12 21.31 -10.11
C THR A 368 15.12 22.06 -8.77
N GLN A 369 15.73 23.28 -8.72
CA GLN A 369 15.66 24.12 -7.52
C GLN A 369 14.21 24.52 -7.18
N ILE A 370 13.42 24.91 -8.18
CA ILE A 370 12.01 25.24 -8.00
C ILE A 370 11.24 24.01 -7.45
N LYS A 371 11.47 22.83 -8.01
CA LYS A 371 10.85 21.59 -7.51
C LYS A 371 11.20 21.28 -6.04
N VAL A 372 12.43 21.59 -5.61
CA VAL A 372 12.81 21.44 -4.19
C VAL A 372 11.96 22.35 -3.32
N VAL A 373 11.89 23.65 -3.65
CA VAL A 373 11.08 24.63 -2.89
C VAL A 373 9.60 24.25 -2.88
N GLN A 374 9.04 23.83 -4.02
CA GLN A 374 7.64 23.34 -4.08
C GLN A 374 7.43 22.15 -3.15
N THR A 375 8.32 21.15 -3.17
CA THR A 375 8.20 19.96 -2.33
C THR A 375 8.37 20.31 -0.83
N GLU A 376 9.20 21.29 -0.48
CA GLU A 376 9.34 21.77 0.90
C GLU A 376 8.04 22.43 1.40
N LEU A 377 7.39 23.25 0.55
CA LEU A 377 6.08 23.85 0.86
C LEU A 377 4.98 22.79 0.99
N ASP A 378 4.95 21.82 0.06
CA ASP A 378 4.02 20.68 0.12
C ASP A 378 4.20 19.88 1.42
N LEU A 379 5.45 19.65 1.85
CA LEU A 379 5.75 18.97 3.12
C LEU A 379 5.21 19.76 4.31
N GLN A 380 5.43 21.08 4.33
CA GLN A 380 4.93 21.94 5.41
C GLN A 380 3.39 21.91 5.48
N GLN A 381 2.71 22.02 4.34
CA GLN A 381 1.25 21.93 4.26
C GLN A 381 0.79 20.55 4.78
N LYS A 382 1.41 19.47 4.31
CA LYS A 382 1.04 18.10 4.71
C LYS A 382 1.25 17.86 6.20
N MET A 383 2.30 18.44 6.80
CA MET A 383 2.51 18.37 8.26
C MET A 383 1.34 19.01 9.03
N GLN A 384 0.85 20.14 8.58
CA GLN A 384 -0.32 20.80 9.19
C GLN A 384 -1.60 19.97 8.99
N GLU A 385 -1.82 19.42 7.80
CA GLU A 385 -2.97 18.55 7.53
C GLU A 385 -2.97 17.32 8.42
N VAL A 386 -1.83 16.63 8.59
CA VAL A 386 -1.70 15.47 9.46
C VAL A 386 -1.95 15.85 10.91
N THR A 387 -1.36 16.95 11.39
CA THR A 387 -1.59 17.45 12.76
C THR A 387 -3.06 17.77 13.00
N ALA A 388 -3.72 18.45 12.07
CA ALA A 388 -5.14 18.78 12.16
C ALA A 388 -6.02 17.50 12.20
N LYS A 389 -5.71 16.48 11.38
CA LYS A 389 -6.44 15.20 11.40
C LYS A 389 -6.29 14.45 12.71
N VAL A 390 -5.08 14.42 13.29
CA VAL A 390 -4.86 13.83 14.63
C VAL A 390 -5.72 14.54 15.68
N GLN A 391 -5.76 15.88 15.64
CA GLN A 391 -6.58 16.66 16.57
C GLN A 391 -8.09 16.41 16.37
N GLN A 392 -8.56 16.38 15.11
CA GLN A 392 -9.96 16.13 14.79
C GLN A 392 -10.41 14.74 15.28
N TYR A 393 -9.73 13.68 14.83
CA TYR A 393 -10.07 12.32 15.27
C TYR A 393 -9.88 12.11 16.77
N GLY A 394 -8.88 12.75 17.38
CA GLY A 394 -8.68 12.70 18.82
C GLY A 394 -9.84 13.34 19.60
N ASN A 395 -10.30 14.51 19.17
CA ASN A 395 -11.48 15.17 19.74
C ASN A 395 -12.74 14.33 19.54
N ASP A 396 -12.91 13.71 18.34
CA ASP A 396 -14.03 12.83 18.07
C ASP A 396 -14.03 11.62 19.02
N VAL A 397 -12.89 10.97 19.23
CA VAL A 397 -12.75 9.83 20.15
C VAL A 397 -13.10 10.23 21.58
N LEU A 398 -12.57 11.36 22.08
CA LEU A 398 -12.86 11.83 23.44
C LEU A 398 -14.34 12.14 23.64
N ASN A 399 -14.94 12.85 22.69
CA ASN A 399 -16.34 13.24 22.74
C ASN A 399 -17.28 12.02 22.61
N LEU A 400 -17.01 11.13 21.63
CA LEU A 400 -17.82 9.93 21.42
C LEU A 400 -17.74 8.96 22.61
N ARG A 401 -16.58 8.83 23.28
CA ARG A 401 -16.47 8.05 24.54
C ARG A 401 -17.40 8.60 25.63
N ALA A 402 -17.42 9.92 25.83
CA ALA A 402 -18.31 10.55 26.78
C ALA A 402 -19.78 10.35 26.40
N GLN A 403 -20.13 10.51 25.11
CA GLN A 403 -21.48 10.28 24.61
C GLN A 403 -21.91 8.81 24.76
N VAL A 404 -21.10 7.85 24.44
CA VAL A 404 -21.41 6.41 24.61
C VAL A 404 -21.71 6.11 26.07
N ARG A 405 -20.87 6.58 27.01
CA ARG A 405 -21.10 6.39 28.46
C ARG A 405 -22.45 6.97 28.89
N LEU A 406 -22.76 8.22 28.52
CA LEU A 406 -24.00 8.87 28.84
C LEU A 406 -25.23 8.14 28.24
N PHE A 407 -25.11 7.72 26.97
CA PHE A 407 -26.18 6.99 26.29
C PHE A 407 -26.42 5.59 26.85
N GLN A 408 -25.42 4.92 27.38
CA GLN A 408 -25.55 3.66 28.11
C GLN A 408 -26.45 3.84 29.34
N GLU A 409 -26.22 4.89 30.14
CA GLU A 409 -27.06 5.24 31.29
C GLU A 409 -28.50 5.59 30.86
N ILE A 410 -28.61 6.43 29.82
CA ILE A 410 -29.92 6.81 29.26
C ILE A 410 -30.71 5.57 28.81
N THR A 411 -30.07 4.67 28.05
CA THR A 411 -30.70 3.45 27.55
C THR A 411 -31.15 2.53 28.70
N THR A 412 -30.31 2.39 29.72
CA THR A 412 -30.63 1.63 30.92
C THR A 412 -31.85 2.22 31.67
N ASN A 413 -31.91 3.55 31.78
CA ASN A 413 -33.04 4.23 32.46
C ASN A 413 -34.33 4.12 31.65
N TYR A 414 -34.29 4.27 30.31
CA TYR A 414 -35.47 4.06 29.47
C TYR A 414 -35.93 2.62 29.47
N ARG A 415 -35.04 1.65 29.55
CA ARG A 415 -35.37 0.23 29.71
C ARG A 415 -36.15 0.02 31.02
N ARG A 416 -35.66 0.50 32.16
CA ARG A 416 -36.32 0.41 33.45
C ARG A 416 -37.69 1.10 33.43
N LEU A 417 -37.80 2.27 32.76
CA LEU A 417 -39.04 2.98 32.61
C LEU A 417 -40.06 2.19 31.78
N PHE A 418 -39.61 1.53 30.72
CA PHE A 418 -40.46 0.65 29.90
C PHE A 418 -40.91 -0.59 30.70
N GLU A 419 -40.01 -1.27 31.40
CA GLU A 419 -40.29 -2.44 32.24
C GLU A 419 -41.32 -2.09 33.33
N GLY A 420 -41.14 -0.96 34.02
CA GLY A 420 -42.12 -0.50 35.02
C GLY A 420 -43.49 -0.14 34.43
N GLU A 421 -43.53 0.43 33.20
CA GLU A 421 -44.82 0.70 32.51
C GLU A 421 -45.48 -0.62 32.06
N GLN A 422 -44.71 -1.61 31.67
CA GLN A 422 -45.20 -2.94 31.32
C GLN A 422 -45.88 -3.62 32.52
N GLU A 423 -45.30 -3.52 33.73
CA GLU A 423 -45.87 -4.03 34.96
C GLU A 423 -47.21 -3.35 35.27
N LYS A 424 -47.26 -2.00 35.21
CA LYS A 424 -48.54 -1.23 35.41
C LYS A 424 -49.59 -1.62 34.38
N PHE A 425 -49.21 -1.81 33.14
CA PHE A 425 -50.13 -2.21 32.08
C PHE A 425 -50.73 -3.60 32.35
N GLN A 426 -49.93 -4.54 32.85
CA GLN A 426 -50.42 -5.89 33.25
C GLN A 426 -51.40 -5.81 34.44
N GLN A 427 -51.21 -4.83 35.33
CA GLN A 427 -52.10 -4.60 36.47
C GLN A 427 -53.37 -3.80 36.08
N GLY A 428 -53.49 -3.36 34.82
CA GLY A 428 -54.61 -2.54 34.35
C GLY A 428 -54.51 -1.06 34.68
N GLU A 429 -53.36 -0.60 35.23
CA GLU A 429 -53.13 0.80 35.68
C GLU A 429 -52.49 1.68 34.58
N SER A 430 -52.34 1.18 33.38
CA SER A 430 -51.75 1.91 32.25
C SER A 430 -52.48 1.64 30.94
N SER A 431 -52.23 2.50 29.94
CA SER A 431 -52.80 2.39 28.58
C SER A 431 -51.82 1.81 27.59
N VAL A 432 -52.35 1.20 26.50
CA VAL A 432 -51.59 0.72 25.35
C VAL A 432 -50.73 1.85 24.75
N PHE A 433 -51.31 3.06 24.65
CA PHE A 433 -50.62 4.24 24.14
C PHE A 433 -49.36 4.60 24.95
N LEU A 434 -49.47 4.62 26.27
CA LEU A 434 -48.33 4.98 27.12
C LEU A 434 -47.23 3.91 27.07
N LEU A 435 -47.62 2.63 27.09
CA LEU A 435 -46.72 1.51 26.94
C LEU A 435 -45.94 1.57 25.60
N ASN A 436 -46.64 1.77 24.47
CA ASN A 436 -46.05 1.91 23.14
C ASN A 436 -45.10 3.12 23.06
N THR A 437 -45.47 4.24 23.72
CA THR A 437 -44.58 5.42 23.76
C THR A 437 -43.28 5.15 24.51
N ARG A 438 -43.34 4.41 25.66
CA ARG A 438 -42.13 4.05 26.42
C ARG A 438 -41.25 3.08 25.64
N GLU A 439 -41.83 2.07 25.00
CA GLU A 439 -41.10 1.13 24.13
C GLU A 439 -40.42 1.84 22.97
N GLN A 440 -41.10 2.76 22.28
CA GLN A 440 -40.49 3.54 21.19
C GLN A 440 -39.27 4.32 21.68
N ARG A 441 -39.39 5.00 22.83
CA ARG A 441 -38.27 5.76 23.40
C ARG A 441 -37.08 4.86 23.75
N TRP A 442 -37.36 3.69 24.34
CA TRP A 442 -36.30 2.73 24.62
C TRP A 442 -35.63 2.21 23.35
N LEU A 443 -36.40 1.84 22.32
CA LEU A 443 -35.85 1.41 21.01
C LEU A 443 -34.99 2.50 20.37
N ASP A 444 -35.47 3.75 20.34
CA ASP A 444 -34.74 4.88 19.79
C ASP A 444 -33.39 5.06 20.49
N THR A 445 -33.33 4.89 21.81
CA THR A 445 -32.07 5.00 22.56
C THR A 445 -31.14 3.83 22.32
N GLN A 446 -31.64 2.59 22.15
CA GLN A 446 -30.82 1.43 21.79
C GLN A 446 -30.17 1.63 20.43
N ILE A 447 -30.93 1.97 19.40
CA ILE A 447 -30.40 2.21 18.05
C ILE A 447 -29.39 3.37 18.07
N LYS A 448 -29.69 4.44 18.84
CA LYS A 448 -28.72 5.56 18.95
C LYS A 448 -27.45 5.15 19.66
N LEU A 449 -27.52 4.32 20.69
CA LEU A 449 -26.34 3.79 21.38
C LEU A 449 -25.46 2.95 20.42
N LEU A 450 -26.07 2.04 19.66
CA LEU A 450 -25.35 1.24 18.65
C LEU A 450 -24.65 2.14 17.61
N LYS A 451 -25.32 3.20 17.15
CA LYS A 451 -24.74 4.19 16.23
C LYS A 451 -23.52 4.88 16.85
N LEU A 452 -23.63 5.35 18.09
CA LEU A 452 -22.53 6.01 18.79
C LEU A 452 -21.34 5.07 19.02
N GLN A 453 -21.59 3.80 19.33
CA GLN A 453 -20.55 2.79 19.46
C GLN A 453 -19.82 2.53 18.13
N ALA A 454 -20.55 2.43 17.03
CA ALA A 454 -19.97 2.27 15.71
C ALA A 454 -19.13 3.51 15.30
N GLU A 455 -19.66 4.73 15.55
CA GLU A 455 -18.91 5.96 15.27
C GLU A 455 -17.64 6.07 16.11
N LEU A 456 -17.70 5.68 17.40
CA LEU A 456 -16.51 5.63 18.24
C LEU A 456 -15.44 4.70 17.66
N LYS A 457 -15.81 3.50 17.23
CA LYS A 457 -14.88 2.54 16.64
C LYS A 457 -14.28 3.04 15.31
N LYS A 458 -15.08 3.72 14.49
CA LYS A 458 -14.59 4.37 13.27
C LYS A 458 -13.65 5.54 13.57
N ALA A 459 -13.94 6.33 14.60
CA ALA A 459 -13.08 7.43 15.03
C ALA A 459 -11.74 6.90 15.60
N GLU A 460 -11.76 5.81 16.39
CA GLU A 460 -10.54 5.14 16.88
C GLU A 460 -9.67 4.65 15.72
N ALA A 461 -10.26 4.02 14.69
CA ALA A 461 -9.55 3.62 13.48
C ALA A 461 -9.01 4.84 12.71
N GLY A 462 -9.78 5.94 12.63
CA GLY A 462 -9.36 7.20 12.04
C GLY A 462 -8.18 7.85 12.75
N LEU A 463 -8.16 7.80 14.08
CA LEU A 463 -7.04 8.31 14.88
C LEU A 463 -5.77 7.49 14.64
N MET A 464 -5.86 6.17 14.62
CA MET A 464 -4.74 5.28 14.30
C MET A 464 -4.18 5.57 12.90
N TRP A 465 -5.05 5.73 11.92
CA TRP A 465 -4.68 6.12 10.57
C TRP A 465 -3.96 7.47 10.54
N ALA A 466 -4.47 8.49 11.24
CA ALA A 466 -3.90 9.84 11.27
C ALA A 466 -2.54 9.90 11.96
N VAL A 467 -2.28 9.03 12.92
CA VAL A 467 -0.95 8.87 13.55
C VAL A 467 0.04 8.15 12.63
N GLY A 468 -0.45 7.51 11.55
CA GLY A 468 0.37 6.72 10.65
C GLY A 468 0.76 5.36 11.23
N GLY A 469 0.01 4.89 12.24
CA GLY A 469 0.24 3.61 12.89
C GLY A 469 -0.07 2.46 11.95
N GLU A 470 0.91 1.56 11.75
CA GLU A 470 0.57 0.19 11.37
C GLU A 470 -0.20 -0.39 12.57
N VAL A 471 -1.30 -1.08 12.30
CA VAL A 471 -1.93 -1.93 13.31
C VAL A 471 -0.86 -2.89 13.80
N GLN A 472 -0.29 -2.60 14.97
CA GLN A 472 0.67 -3.51 15.60
C GLN A 472 -0.07 -4.81 15.89
N LYS A 473 0.62 -5.90 15.54
CA LYS A 473 0.21 -7.28 15.84
C LYS A 473 -0.08 -7.49 17.32
#